data_9e407ab6eeafccebee09ac2e28051925
#
_entry.id   9e407ab6eeafccebee09ac2e28051925
#
_cell.length_a   1.000
_cell.length_b   1.000
_cell.length_c   1.000
_cell.angle_alpha   90.00
_cell.angle_beta   90.00
_cell.angle_gamma   90.00
#
_symmetry.space_group_name_H-M   'P 1'
#
loop_
_entity.id
_entity.type
_entity.pdbx_description
1 polymer ?
#
loop_
_entity_poly.entity_id
_entity_poly.type
_entity_poly.pdbx_seq_one_letter_code
_entity_poly.pdbx_strand_id
1 'polypeptide(L)'
;MRVGVAGGPAVERTLAVMCGAGVLPALVAERARAERWRVVAFTFDGATDLSARVARTIPSRLREFGPLLTALKDEGVSAAVLVGRFSMTDVLHTRTSTADETALSLQGRAGSRIDSRLVDAIIALFAGVGVEVLDQRRFLGDLVPEAGCWSRRAPTADEWTEIRRGLALAREIADASIGQTIVLRYGAVVAVEAVEGTTEAVRRGTALAGPGAVIVKATARAHDYRFDTPTIGPETVSAAVAGGAAVLAVEAGRVAILDRQAAARVADTAGLSLLSVSDAG
;
A
#
# COMPACT_ATOMS: atom_id res chain seq x y z
N MET A 1 -42.24 -18.14 30.08
CA MET A 1 -42.53 -17.50 28.78
C MET A 1 -41.37 -16.55 28.50
N ARG A 2 -40.38 -17.01 27.66
CA ARG A 2 -39.20 -16.20 27.26
C ARG A 2 -39.59 -15.45 25.99
N VAL A 3 -39.70 -14.14 26.08
CA VAL A 3 -39.90 -13.27 24.94
C VAL A 3 -38.55 -13.22 24.16
N GLY A 4 -38.52 -13.86 22.99
CA GLY A 4 -37.39 -13.74 22.08
C GLY A 4 -37.36 -12.32 21.51
N VAL A 5 -36.29 -11.61 21.78
CA VAL A 5 -35.98 -10.33 21.11
C VAL A 5 -35.64 -10.69 19.67
N ALA A 6 -36.56 -10.42 18.75
CA ALA A 6 -36.30 -10.50 17.31
C ALA A 6 -35.23 -9.45 16.99
N GLY A 7 -34.04 -9.91 16.62
CA GLY A 7 -33.00 -9.04 16.08
C GLY A 7 -33.54 -8.40 14.81
N GLY A 8 -33.65 -7.07 14.78
CA GLY A 8 -33.97 -6.31 13.58
C GLY A 8 -32.99 -6.65 12.45
N PRO A 9 -33.35 -6.43 11.18
CA PRO A 9 -32.47 -6.70 10.05
C PRO A 9 -31.16 -5.95 10.27
N ALA A 10 -30.03 -6.69 10.24
CA ALA A 10 -28.72 -6.10 10.32
C ALA A 10 -28.63 -5.04 9.21
N VAL A 11 -28.41 -3.79 9.56
CA VAL A 11 -28.23 -2.72 8.57
C VAL A 11 -27.05 -3.13 7.72
N GLU A 12 -27.31 -3.34 6.42
CA GLU A 12 -26.28 -3.74 5.46
C GLU A 12 -25.28 -2.60 5.33
N ARG A 13 -24.08 -2.80 5.89
CA ARG A 13 -23.02 -1.77 5.85
C ARG A 13 -22.40 -1.75 4.46
N THR A 14 -22.37 -0.58 3.83
CA THR A 14 -21.76 -0.40 2.51
C THR A 14 -20.34 0.13 2.65
N LEU A 15 -19.38 -0.58 2.05
CA LEU A 15 -17.98 -0.19 1.95
C LEU A 15 -17.69 0.32 0.54
N ALA A 16 -17.16 1.53 0.43
CA ALA A 16 -16.55 2.01 -0.79
C ALA A 16 -15.09 1.56 -0.87
N VAL A 17 -14.71 0.88 -1.93
CA VAL A 17 -13.31 0.58 -2.25
C VAL A 17 -12.86 1.57 -3.31
N MET A 18 -11.96 2.51 -2.93
CA MET A 18 -11.32 3.46 -3.83
C MET A 18 -10.17 2.73 -4.53
N CYS A 19 -10.40 2.32 -5.78
CA CYS A 19 -9.56 1.37 -6.49
C CYS A 19 -8.51 2.07 -7.36
N GLY A 20 -7.26 2.09 -6.88
CA GLY A 20 -6.09 2.33 -7.72
C GLY A 20 -5.68 1.06 -8.49
N ALA A 21 -4.54 1.10 -9.17
CA ALA A 21 -4.00 -0.01 -9.92
C ALA A 21 -3.45 -1.15 -9.03
N GLY A 22 -3.43 -2.37 -9.56
CA GLY A 22 -2.83 -3.55 -8.92
C GLY A 22 -3.85 -4.53 -8.36
N VAL A 23 -3.37 -5.51 -7.61
CA VAL A 23 -4.19 -6.65 -7.12
C VAL A 23 -4.88 -6.40 -5.79
N LEU A 24 -4.41 -5.43 -5.00
CA LEU A 24 -4.93 -5.14 -3.67
C LEU A 24 -6.42 -4.77 -3.66
N PRO A 25 -6.98 -3.96 -4.59
CA PRO A 25 -8.40 -3.64 -4.61
C PRO A 25 -9.29 -4.88 -4.70
N ALA A 26 -8.91 -5.85 -5.54
CA ALA A 26 -9.66 -7.10 -5.69
C ALA A 26 -9.66 -7.92 -4.39
N LEU A 27 -8.50 -8.04 -3.77
CA LEU A 27 -8.32 -8.78 -2.52
C LEU A 27 -9.11 -8.14 -1.36
N VAL A 28 -9.05 -6.82 -1.25
CA VAL A 28 -9.83 -6.08 -0.23
C VAL A 28 -11.32 -6.24 -0.47
N ALA A 29 -11.79 -6.15 -1.71
CA ALA A 29 -13.19 -6.36 -2.05
C ALA A 29 -13.67 -7.78 -1.67
N GLU A 30 -12.89 -8.82 -1.95
CA GLU A 30 -13.20 -10.20 -1.58
C GLU A 30 -13.27 -10.39 -0.05
N ARG A 31 -12.31 -9.87 0.69
CA ARG A 31 -12.26 -9.97 2.16
C ARG A 31 -13.39 -9.17 2.82
N ALA A 32 -13.68 -7.97 2.32
CA ALA A 32 -14.81 -7.18 2.80
C ALA A 32 -16.16 -7.89 2.59
N ARG A 33 -16.35 -8.53 1.43
CA ARG A 33 -17.56 -9.36 1.19
C ARG A 33 -17.65 -10.55 2.14
N ALA A 34 -16.53 -11.19 2.46
CA ALA A 34 -16.49 -12.27 3.45
C ALA A 34 -16.91 -11.77 4.85
N GLU A 35 -16.63 -10.51 5.17
CA GLU A 35 -17.10 -9.81 6.37
C GLU A 35 -18.55 -9.25 6.25
N ARG A 36 -19.28 -9.62 5.21
CA ARG A 36 -20.66 -9.20 4.94
C ARG A 36 -20.83 -7.69 4.67
N TRP A 37 -19.82 -7.04 4.08
CA TRP A 37 -20.00 -5.71 3.53
C TRP A 37 -20.65 -5.79 2.13
N ARG A 38 -21.59 -4.90 1.87
CA ARG A 38 -21.94 -4.53 0.51
C ARG A 38 -20.80 -3.69 -0.06
N VAL A 39 -20.12 -4.16 -1.08
CA VAL A 39 -18.94 -3.49 -1.64
C VAL A 39 -19.29 -2.74 -2.90
N VAL A 40 -18.97 -1.45 -2.95
CA VAL A 40 -19.06 -0.58 -4.14
C VAL A 40 -17.65 -0.15 -4.52
N ALA A 41 -17.23 -0.43 -5.75
CA ALA A 41 -15.90 -0.06 -6.25
C ALA A 41 -15.98 1.30 -6.96
N PHE A 42 -15.16 2.25 -6.50
CA PHE A 42 -14.89 3.50 -7.20
C PHE A 42 -13.56 3.33 -7.95
N THR A 43 -13.62 3.24 -9.27
CA THR A 43 -12.44 2.88 -10.09
C THR A 43 -11.82 4.10 -10.70
N PHE A 44 -10.52 4.27 -10.47
CA PHE A 44 -9.69 5.32 -11.03
C PHE A 44 -8.83 4.78 -12.18
N ASP A 45 -8.17 5.68 -12.93
CA ASP A 45 -7.35 5.29 -14.07
C ASP A 45 -6.33 4.21 -13.71
N GLY A 46 -6.24 3.18 -14.55
CA GLY A 46 -5.39 2.00 -14.33
C GLY A 46 -5.94 0.96 -13.34
N ALA A 47 -7.12 1.17 -12.75
CA ALA A 47 -7.74 0.18 -11.86
C ALA A 47 -8.09 -1.11 -12.60
N THR A 48 -7.91 -2.23 -11.91
CA THR A 48 -8.37 -3.54 -12.41
C THR A 48 -9.89 -3.61 -12.41
N ASP A 49 -10.50 -4.28 -13.39
CA ASP A 49 -11.93 -4.53 -13.42
C ASP A 49 -12.36 -5.42 -12.23
N LEU A 50 -13.28 -4.89 -11.44
CA LEU A 50 -13.85 -5.56 -10.26
C LEU A 50 -15.32 -5.90 -10.41
N SER A 51 -15.93 -5.71 -11.57
CA SER A 51 -17.37 -5.84 -11.80
C SER A 51 -17.94 -7.19 -11.35
N ALA A 52 -17.19 -8.28 -11.50
CA ALA A 52 -17.59 -9.62 -11.06
C ALA A 52 -17.47 -9.83 -9.52
N ARG A 53 -16.85 -8.91 -8.79
CA ARG A 53 -16.49 -9.06 -7.36
C ARG A 53 -17.20 -8.09 -6.43
N VAL A 54 -17.93 -7.11 -6.97
CA VAL A 54 -18.55 -6.03 -6.19
C VAL A 54 -20.02 -5.86 -6.59
N ALA A 55 -20.81 -5.21 -5.74
CA ALA A 55 -22.21 -4.94 -6.01
C ALA A 55 -22.39 -3.91 -7.14
N ARG A 56 -21.50 -2.95 -7.24
CA ARG A 56 -21.49 -1.91 -8.26
C ARG A 56 -20.08 -1.36 -8.48
N THR A 57 -19.79 -0.99 -9.73
CA THR A 57 -18.57 -0.26 -10.11
C THR A 57 -18.94 1.15 -10.58
N ILE A 58 -18.26 2.16 -10.08
CA ILE A 58 -18.48 3.58 -10.39
C ILE A 58 -17.16 4.15 -10.91
N PRO A 59 -17.02 4.42 -12.22
CA PRO A 59 -15.85 5.11 -12.76
C PRO A 59 -15.69 6.49 -12.12
N SER A 60 -14.51 6.80 -11.65
CA SER A 60 -14.22 8.01 -10.88
C SER A 60 -12.92 8.66 -11.34
N ARG A 61 -12.78 9.94 -11.08
CA ARG A 61 -11.57 10.70 -11.41
C ARG A 61 -11.06 11.45 -10.19
N LEU A 62 -9.73 11.48 -10.03
CA LEU A 62 -9.07 12.15 -8.89
C LEU A 62 -9.31 13.68 -8.83
N ARG A 63 -9.97 14.26 -9.84
CA ARG A 63 -10.23 15.69 -9.96
C ARG A 63 -11.70 16.07 -9.80
N GLU A 64 -12.58 15.07 -9.65
CA GLU A 64 -14.03 15.24 -9.61
C GLU A 64 -14.57 14.76 -8.26
N PHE A 65 -14.23 15.49 -7.18
CA PHE A 65 -14.65 15.12 -5.82
C PHE A 65 -16.15 15.35 -5.58
N GLY A 66 -16.75 16.34 -6.23
CA GLY A 66 -18.19 16.62 -6.11
C GLY A 66 -19.05 15.41 -6.52
N PRO A 67 -18.92 14.91 -7.76
CA PRO A 67 -19.61 13.67 -8.20
C PRO A 67 -19.28 12.46 -7.33
N LEU A 68 -18.02 12.31 -6.88
CA LEU A 68 -17.62 11.23 -5.98
C LEU A 68 -18.39 11.27 -4.66
N LEU A 69 -18.44 12.43 -3.99
CA LEU A 69 -19.14 12.59 -2.72
C LEU A 69 -20.66 12.38 -2.86
N THR A 70 -21.24 12.79 -3.99
CA THR A 70 -22.65 12.53 -4.30
C THR A 70 -22.89 11.02 -4.42
N ALA A 71 -22.07 10.32 -5.19
CA ALA A 71 -22.21 8.89 -5.38
C ALA A 71 -22.01 8.09 -4.07
N LEU A 72 -21.10 8.54 -3.17
CA LEU A 72 -20.96 7.94 -1.84
C LEU A 72 -22.26 8.02 -1.02
N LYS A 73 -22.94 9.16 -1.05
CA LYS A 73 -24.24 9.35 -0.38
C LYS A 73 -25.34 8.49 -1.02
N ASP A 74 -25.44 8.52 -2.35
CA ASP A 74 -26.48 7.80 -3.09
C ASP A 74 -26.39 6.28 -2.90
N GLU A 75 -25.17 5.75 -2.76
CA GLU A 75 -24.90 4.35 -2.48
C GLU A 75 -25.04 3.97 -0.99
N GLY A 76 -25.32 4.93 -0.12
CA GLY A 76 -25.43 4.70 1.33
C GLY A 76 -24.11 4.20 1.95
N VAL A 77 -22.99 4.69 1.44
CA VAL A 77 -21.65 4.30 1.94
C VAL A 77 -21.46 4.79 3.37
N SER A 78 -21.09 3.88 4.27
CA SER A 78 -20.77 4.20 5.67
C SER A 78 -19.25 4.19 5.96
N ALA A 79 -18.47 3.48 5.14
CA ALA A 79 -17.03 3.43 5.26
C ALA A 79 -16.34 3.35 3.90
N ALA A 80 -15.11 3.80 3.83
CA ALA A 80 -14.29 3.73 2.63
C ALA A 80 -12.89 3.19 2.94
N VAL A 81 -12.27 2.53 1.97
CA VAL A 81 -10.85 2.15 2.00
C VAL A 81 -10.19 2.60 0.70
N LEU A 82 -9.06 3.30 0.82
CA LEU A 82 -8.26 3.72 -0.32
C LEU A 82 -7.21 2.63 -0.55
N VAL A 83 -7.17 2.00 -1.74
CA VAL A 83 -6.31 0.84 -1.95
C VAL A 83 -5.84 0.68 -3.38
N GLY A 84 -4.60 0.24 -3.56
CA GLY A 84 -3.94 0.15 -4.85
C GLY A 84 -3.04 1.35 -5.16
N ARG A 85 -2.34 1.30 -6.28
CA ARG A 85 -1.45 2.40 -6.70
C ARG A 85 -2.25 3.49 -7.38
N PHE A 86 -2.16 4.69 -6.86
CA PHE A 86 -2.60 5.91 -7.54
C PHE A 86 -1.37 6.55 -8.20
N SER A 87 -1.50 6.96 -9.47
CA SER A 87 -0.39 7.55 -10.22
C SER A 87 -0.04 8.92 -9.65
N MET A 88 1.11 9.02 -8.98
CA MET A 88 1.65 10.30 -8.52
C MET A 88 2.03 11.20 -9.71
N THR A 89 2.44 10.60 -10.83
CA THR A 89 2.73 11.33 -12.06
C THR A 89 1.49 12.05 -12.56
N ASP A 90 0.32 11.39 -12.53
CA ASP A 90 -0.94 12.02 -12.94
C ASP A 90 -1.35 13.14 -11.99
N VAL A 91 -1.07 13.00 -10.70
CA VAL A 91 -1.29 14.06 -9.71
C VAL A 91 -0.33 15.22 -9.93
N LEU A 92 0.96 14.97 -10.18
CA LEU A 92 2.00 15.99 -10.39
C LEU A 92 1.85 16.74 -11.74
N HIS A 93 1.49 16.02 -12.81
CA HIS A 93 1.34 16.59 -14.16
C HIS A 93 -0.06 17.13 -14.47
N THR A 94 -0.96 17.07 -13.48
CA THR A 94 -2.32 17.56 -13.63
C THR A 94 -2.35 19.07 -13.73
N ARG A 95 -2.73 19.59 -14.92
CA ARG A 95 -3.08 21.00 -15.10
C ARG A 95 -4.41 21.28 -14.40
N THR A 96 -4.48 22.38 -13.65
CA THR A 96 -5.62 22.83 -12.83
C THR A 96 -6.93 23.09 -13.60
N SER A 97 -6.89 23.10 -14.94
CA SER A 97 -8.01 23.50 -15.79
C SER A 97 -9.20 22.52 -15.84
N THR A 98 -9.13 21.34 -15.20
CA THR A 98 -10.20 20.33 -15.23
C THR A 98 -10.64 19.86 -13.84
N ALA A 99 -10.14 20.47 -12.77
CA ALA A 99 -10.53 20.14 -11.40
C ALA A 99 -11.84 20.85 -11.02
N ASP A 100 -12.72 20.17 -10.27
CA ASP A 100 -13.91 20.80 -9.69
C ASP A 100 -13.53 21.74 -8.53
N GLU A 101 -14.50 22.57 -8.07
CA GLU A 101 -14.25 23.53 -6.98
C GLU A 101 -13.77 22.84 -5.70
N THR A 102 -14.23 21.62 -5.43
CA THR A 102 -13.84 20.84 -4.28
C THR A 102 -12.38 20.41 -4.38
N ALA A 103 -11.95 19.92 -5.55
CA ALA A 103 -10.56 19.56 -5.81
C ALA A 103 -9.62 20.79 -5.73
N LEU A 104 -10.05 21.94 -6.25
CA LEU A 104 -9.29 23.19 -6.15
C LEU A 104 -9.16 23.67 -4.69
N SER A 105 -10.23 23.55 -3.90
CA SER A 105 -10.20 23.84 -2.46
C SER A 105 -9.24 22.92 -1.69
N LEU A 106 -9.20 21.63 -2.03
CA LEU A 106 -8.25 20.67 -1.46
C LEU A 106 -6.81 21.04 -1.78
N GLN A 107 -6.50 21.35 -3.04
CA GLN A 107 -5.16 21.79 -3.44
C GLN A 107 -4.73 23.06 -2.70
N GLY A 108 -5.64 24.01 -2.53
CA GLY A 108 -5.38 25.25 -1.79
C GLY A 108 -5.08 25.01 -0.30
N ARG A 109 -5.69 23.97 0.32
CA ARG A 109 -5.44 23.60 1.71
C ARG A 109 -4.17 22.78 1.91
N ALA A 110 -3.84 21.89 0.96
CA ALA A 110 -2.66 21.04 1.01
C ALA A 110 -1.35 21.77 0.70
N GLY A 111 -1.41 22.94 0.05
CA GLY A 111 -0.23 23.65 -0.44
C GLY A 111 0.38 22.98 -1.67
N SER A 112 1.68 23.23 -1.92
CA SER A 112 2.38 22.69 -3.10
C SER A 112 2.93 21.26 -2.89
N ARG A 113 2.66 20.62 -1.77
CA ARG A 113 3.19 19.29 -1.41
C ARG A 113 2.08 18.26 -1.36
N ILE A 114 2.33 17.12 -2.00
CA ILE A 114 1.56 15.89 -1.82
C ILE A 114 2.12 15.26 -0.55
N ASP A 115 1.59 15.69 0.58
CA ASP A 115 1.98 15.23 1.91
C ASP A 115 0.76 14.76 2.71
N SER A 116 0.97 14.44 3.96
CA SER A 116 -0.07 14.04 4.91
C SER A 116 -1.28 14.98 4.94
N ARG A 117 -1.12 16.26 4.62
CA ARG A 117 -2.19 17.26 4.62
C ARG A 117 -3.24 17.02 3.54
N LEU A 118 -2.83 16.55 2.37
CA LEU A 118 -3.78 16.18 1.31
C LEU A 118 -4.60 14.97 1.74
N VAL A 119 -3.97 13.99 2.37
CA VAL A 119 -4.63 12.81 2.92
C VAL A 119 -5.63 13.21 3.99
N ASP A 120 -5.21 14.03 4.96
CA ASP A 120 -6.09 14.53 6.02
C ASP A 120 -7.28 15.31 5.45
N ALA A 121 -7.07 16.10 4.40
CA ALA A 121 -8.12 16.85 3.73
C ALA A 121 -9.13 15.93 3.02
N ILE A 122 -8.67 14.86 2.37
CA ILE A 122 -9.54 13.84 1.74
C ILE A 122 -10.34 13.10 2.82
N ILE A 123 -9.71 12.71 3.93
CA ILE A 123 -10.37 12.06 5.05
C ILE A 123 -11.44 12.97 5.65
N ALA A 124 -11.14 14.26 5.83
CA ALA A 124 -12.10 15.24 6.32
C ALA A 124 -13.29 15.44 5.38
N LEU A 125 -13.07 15.40 4.05
CA LEU A 125 -14.16 15.45 3.07
C LEU A 125 -15.09 14.24 3.18
N PHE A 126 -14.55 13.05 3.32
CA PHE A 126 -15.33 11.82 3.47
C PHE A 126 -16.11 11.85 4.79
N ALA A 127 -15.47 12.27 5.89
CA ALA A 127 -16.14 12.46 7.17
C ALA A 127 -17.29 13.49 7.09
N GLY A 128 -17.15 14.56 6.30
CA GLY A 128 -18.17 15.56 6.05
C GLY A 128 -19.44 15.02 5.36
N VAL A 129 -19.36 13.85 4.73
CA VAL A 129 -20.50 13.14 4.15
C VAL A 129 -20.89 11.88 4.95
N GLY A 130 -20.35 11.70 6.15
CA GLY A 130 -20.66 10.58 7.03
C GLY A 130 -19.93 9.28 6.69
N VAL A 131 -18.85 9.34 5.92
CA VAL A 131 -18.05 8.17 5.51
C VAL A 131 -16.75 8.12 6.32
N GLU A 132 -16.53 7.01 7.04
CA GLU A 132 -15.29 6.74 7.76
C GLU A 132 -14.24 6.14 6.82
N VAL A 133 -13.01 6.67 6.81
CA VAL A 133 -11.90 6.06 6.08
C VAL A 133 -11.18 5.05 6.97
N LEU A 134 -11.19 3.78 6.57
CA LEU A 134 -10.65 2.66 7.35
C LEU A 134 -9.17 2.43 7.06
N ASP A 135 -8.46 1.93 8.08
CA ASP A 135 -7.12 1.37 7.95
C ASP A 135 -7.15 0.15 7.01
N GLN A 136 -6.33 0.16 5.97
CA GLN A 136 -6.25 -0.90 4.96
C GLN A 136 -5.89 -2.26 5.57
N ARG A 137 -5.07 -2.28 6.65
CA ARG A 137 -4.61 -3.51 7.30
C ARG A 137 -5.74 -4.36 7.84
N ARG A 138 -6.89 -3.76 8.15
CA ARG A 138 -8.11 -4.48 8.52
C ARG A 138 -8.44 -5.59 7.52
N PHE A 139 -8.23 -5.32 6.23
CA PHE A 139 -8.53 -6.26 5.14
C PHE A 139 -7.29 -7.01 4.63
N LEU A 140 -6.10 -6.72 5.15
CA LEU A 140 -4.86 -7.34 4.66
C LEU A 140 -4.44 -8.55 5.52
N GLY A 141 -4.75 -8.54 6.83
CA GLY A 141 -4.54 -9.69 7.72
C GLY A 141 -3.13 -10.27 7.63
N ASP A 142 -3.05 -11.52 7.27
CA ASP A 142 -1.82 -12.33 7.14
C ASP A 142 -0.82 -11.84 6.06
N LEU A 143 -1.24 -10.92 5.20
CA LEU A 143 -0.33 -10.32 4.21
C LEU A 143 0.68 -9.37 4.85
N VAL A 144 0.40 -8.85 6.05
CA VAL A 144 1.34 -8.03 6.83
C VAL A 144 1.97 -8.95 7.89
N PRO A 145 3.08 -9.63 7.56
CA PRO A 145 3.60 -10.71 8.39
C PRO A 145 4.37 -10.17 9.61
N GLU A 146 4.32 -10.93 10.69
CA GLU A 146 5.24 -10.79 11.80
C GLU A 146 6.68 -11.15 11.39
N ALA A 147 7.66 -10.95 12.28
CA ALA A 147 9.05 -11.27 12.02
C ALA A 147 9.23 -12.76 11.68
N GLY A 148 9.97 -13.04 10.61
CA GLY A 148 10.21 -14.41 10.16
C GLY A 148 10.98 -14.48 8.84
N CYS A 149 11.52 -15.65 8.54
CA CYS A 149 12.16 -15.95 7.28
C CYS A 149 11.19 -16.73 6.39
N TRP A 150 10.96 -16.26 5.18
CA TRP A 150 9.97 -16.79 4.23
C TRP A 150 10.60 -17.63 3.13
N SER A 151 11.91 -17.52 2.91
CA SER A 151 12.72 -18.37 2.05
C SER A 151 13.58 -19.33 2.86
N ARG A 152 14.13 -20.35 2.18
CA ARG A 152 14.97 -21.38 2.83
C ARG A 152 16.32 -20.83 3.29
N ARG A 153 16.88 -19.87 2.51
CA ARG A 153 18.15 -19.25 2.86
C ARG A 153 17.97 -18.23 3.97
N ALA A 154 18.71 -18.40 5.06
CA ALA A 154 18.82 -17.37 6.11
C ALA A 154 19.97 -16.40 5.78
N PRO A 155 19.88 -15.12 6.24
CA PRO A 155 20.98 -14.17 6.10
C PRO A 155 22.21 -14.59 6.91
N THR A 156 23.39 -14.23 6.41
CA THR A 156 24.67 -14.33 7.15
C THR A 156 24.76 -13.25 8.24
N ALA A 157 25.78 -13.34 9.12
CA ALA A 157 26.01 -12.34 10.17
C ALA A 157 26.28 -10.92 9.59
N ASP A 158 27.02 -10.86 8.49
CA ASP A 158 27.32 -9.59 7.80
C ASP A 158 26.07 -9.01 7.16
N GLU A 159 25.23 -9.84 6.52
CA GLU A 159 23.95 -9.44 5.94
C GLU A 159 22.98 -8.96 7.03
N TRP A 160 22.95 -9.60 8.20
CA TRP A 160 22.17 -9.12 9.34
C TRP A 160 22.61 -7.73 9.81
N THR A 161 23.92 -7.44 9.76
CA THR A 161 24.43 -6.10 10.08
C THR A 161 23.95 -5.06 9.07
N GLU A 162 23.96 -5.40 7.77
CA GLU A 162 23.39 -4.53 6.74
C GLU A 162 21.87 -4.38 6.85
N ILE A 163 21.14 -5.45 7.18
CA ILE A 163 19.68 -5.40 7.40
C ILE A 163 19.33 -4.42 8.52
N ARG A 164 19.97 -4.54 9.69
CA ARG A 164 19.71 -3.61 10.82
C ARG A 164 20.00 -2.16 10.46
N ARG A 165 21.12 -1.90 9.79
CA ARG A 165 21.44 -0.57 9.30
C ARG A 165 20.41 -0.08 8.28
N GLY A 166 20.05 -0.94 7.34
CA GLY A 166 19.05 -0.64 6.30
C GLY A 166 17.68 -0.34 6.88
N LEU A 167 17.26 -1.07 7.92
CA LEU A 167 15.97 -0.84 8.59
C LEU A 167 15.90 0.56 9.20
N ALA A 168 16.98 0.97 9.92
CA ALA A 168 17.06 2.30 10.51
C ALA A 168 17.00 3.39 9.44
N LEU A 169 17.83 3.28 8.39
CA LEU A 169 17.87 4.27 7.30
C LEU A 169 16.59 4.30 6.45
N ALA A 170 15.98 3.14 6.18
CA ALA A 170 14.72 3.09 5.44
C ALA A 170 13.59 3.82 6.18
N ARG A 171 13.53 3.72 7.51
CA ARG A 171 12.59 4.49 8.32
C ARG A 171 12.86 5.99 8.26
N GLU A 172 14.12 6.43 8.28
CA GLU A 172 14.47 7.85 8.18
C GLU A 172 14.06 8.46 6.84
N ILE A 173 14.31 7.77 5.72
CA ILE A 173 13.85 8.25 4.41
C ILE A 173 12.33 8.24 4.27
N ALA A 174 11.67 7.28 4.94
CA ALA A 174 10.21 7.23 4.99
C ALA A 174 9.62 8.36 5.84
N ASP A 175 10.20 8.65 7.01
CA ASP A 175 9.83 9.79 7.86
C ASP A 175 10.02 11.14 7.13
N ALA A 176 11.04 11.21 6.26
CA ALA A 176 11.29 12.37 5.39
C ALA A 176 10.39 12.43 4.14
N SER A 177 9.48 11.45 3.95
CA SER A 177 8.61 11.32 2.78
C SER A 177 9.37 11.25 1.45
N ILE A 178 10.57 10.64 1.43
CA ILE A 178 11.38 10.45 0.23
C ILE A 178 11.01 9.14 -0.46
N GLY A 179 10.95 8.05 0.30
CA GLY A 179 10.66 6.70 -0.17
C GLY A 179 10.68 5.72 1.00
N GLN A 180 10.63 4.43 0.72
CA GLN A 180 10.48 3.39 1.74
C GLN A 180 11.51 2.27 1.61
N THR A 181 12.29 2.27 0.53
CA THR A 181 13.23 1.19 0.20
C THR A 181 14.64 1.72 0.01
N ILE A 182 15.61 0.99 0.55
CA ILE A 182 17.02 1.28 0.44
C ILE A 182 17.78 0.04 -0.04
N VAL A 183 18.78 0.23 -0.86
CA VAL A 183 19.68 -0.83 -1.32
C VAL A 183 21.06 -0.56 -0.77
N LEU A 184 21.63 -1.55 -0.10
CA LEU A 184 22.96 -1.48 0.51
C LEU A 184 23.91 -2.51 -0.10
N ARG A 185 25.20 -2.21 -0.01
CA ARG A 185 26.27 -3.14 -0.32
C ARG A 185 27.51 -2.77 0.45
N TYR A 186 28.11 -3.70 1.19
CA TYR A 186 29.30 -3.48 2.02
C TYR A 186 29.18 -2.28 2.98
N GLY A 187 27.99 -2.13 3.58
CA GLY A 187 27.66 -1.03 4.45
C GLY A 187 27.42 0.33 3.77
N ALA A 188 27.61 0.44 2.45
CA ALA A 188 27.29 1.66 1.71
C ALA A 188 25.83 1.64 1.22
N VAL A 189 25.17 2.80 1.26
CA VAL A 189 23.87 3.01 0.59
C VAL A 189 24.16 3.21 -0.89
N VAL A 190 23.60 2.32 -1.71
CA VAL A 190 23.80 2.33 -3.18
C VAL A 190 22.63 2.99 -3.90
N ALA A 191 21.41 2.79 -3.39
CA ALA A 191 20.22 3.42 -3.93
C ALA A 191 19.17 3.65 -2.83
N VAL A 192 18.38 4.69 -3.04
CA VAL A 192 17.21 5.07 -2.22
C VAL A 192 16.03 5.16 -3.16
N GLU A 193 14.90 4.54 -2.80
CA GLU A 193 13.63 4.71 -3.50
C GLU A 193 13.15 6.16 -3.38
N ALA A 194 12.61 6.69 -4.47
CA ALA A 194 11.89 7.95 -4.50
C ALA A 194 10.61 7.79 -5.35
N VAL A 195 10.32 8.72 -6.24
CA VAL A 195 9.10 8.76 -7.05
C VAL A 195 8.97 7.59 -8.03
N GLU A 196 10.08 6.93 -8.38
CA GLU A 196 10.12 5.78 -9.30
C GLU A 196 9.46 4.52 -8.74
N GLY A 197 9.34 4.41 -7.41
CA GLY A 197 8.76 3.27 -6.70
C GLY A 197 9.72 2.09 -6.48
N THR A 198 9.31 1.16 -5.62
CA THR A 198 10.15 0.09 -5.06
C THR A 198 10.85 -0.76 -6.13
N THR A 199 10.11 -1.28 -7.10
CA THR A 199 10.66 -2.24 -8.07
C THR A 199 11.75 -1.60 -8.94
N GLU A 200 11.57 -0.36 -9.38
CA GLU A 200 12.57 0.37 -10.17
C GLU A 200 13.78 0.75 -9.32
N ALA A 201 13.58 1.19 -8.07
CA ALA A 201 14.68 1.44 -7.13
C ALA A 201 15.51 0.18 -6.89
N VAL A 202 14.89 -0.99 -6.76
CA VAL A 202 15.55 -2.30 -6.64
C VAL A 202 16.36 -2.61 -7.90
N ARG A 203 15.78 -2.48 -9.09
CA ARG A 203 16.51 -2.72 -10.36
C ARG A 203 17.73 -1.83 -10.49
N ARG A 204 17.57 -0.54 -10.28
CA ARG A 204 18.66 0.45 -10.32
C ARG A 204 19.72 0.17 -9.26
N GLY A 205 19.29 -0.08 -8.04
CA GLY A 205 20.18 -0.31 -6.90
C GLY A 205 21.01 -1.56 -7.05
N THR A 206 20.41 -2.68 -7.46
CA THR A 206 21.14 -3.93 -7.68
C THR A 206 22.07 -3.87 -8.88
N ALA A 207 21.71 -3.16 -9.95
CA ALA A 207 22.60 -2.93 -11.08
C ALA A 207 23.86 -2.15 -10.68
N LEU A 208 23.74 -1.18 -9.74
CA LEU A 208 24.86 -0.41 -9.22
C LEU A 208 25.69 -1.20 -8.19
N ALA A 209 25.03 -1.97 -7.32
CA ALA A 209 25.67 -2.73 -6.25
C ALA A 209 26.41 -3.98 -6.74
N GLY A 210 25.96 -4.56 -7.86
CA GLY A 210 26.35 -5.90 -8.26
C GLY A 210 25.80 -7.00 -7.33
N PRO A 211 26.25 -8.27 -7.54
CA PRO A 211 25.76 -9.40 -6.74
C PRO A 211 25.98 -9.24 -5.24
N GLY A 212 25.01 -9.71 -4.47
CA GLY A 212 25.07 -9.72 -3.01
C GLY A 212 24.49 -8.46 -2.34
N ALA A 213 23.74 -7.63 -3.05
CA ALA A 213 23.06 -6.48 -2.46
C ALA A 213 22.07 -6.90 -1.37
N VAL A 214 21.90 -6.04 -0.35
CA VAL A 214 20.89 -6.14 0.70
C VAL A 214 19.85 -5.04 0.47
N ILE A 215 18.61 -5.45 0.32
CA ILE A 215 17.47 -4.55 0.09
C ILE A 215 16.62 -4.54 1.34
N VAL A 216 16.28 -3.35 1.84
CA VAL A 216 15.42 -3.20 3.02
C VAL A 216 14.30 -2.21 2.71
N LYS A 217 13.05 -2.63 3.00
CA LYS A 217 11.86 -1.78 2.90
C LYS A 217 11.22 -1.62 4.27
N ALA A 218 11.03 -0.37 4.67
CA ALA A 218 10.37 -0.01 5.93
C ALA A 218 9.38 1.13 5.72
N THR A 219 8.64 1.49 6.75
CA THR A 219 7.70 2.60 6.71
C THR A 219 8.08 3.72 7.68
N ALA A 220 7.51 4.90 7.51
CA ALA A 220 7.59 5.99 8.47
C ALA A 220 7.06 5.55 9.84
N ARG A 221 7.66 6.03 10.95
CA ARG A 221 7.23 5.68 12.31
C ARG A 221 5.78 6.02 12.56
N ALA A 222 5.30 7.16 12.04
CA ALA A 222 3.92 7.64 12.11
C ALA A 222 3.15 7.40 10.80
N HIS A 223 3.37 6.24 10.15
CA HIS A 223 2.73 5.92 8.87
C HIS A 223 1.21 5.78 9.00
N ASP A 224 0.47 6.42 8.10
CA ASP A 224 -1.00 6.34 8.04
C ASP A 224 -1.48 5.29 7.04
N TYR A 225 -1.90 4.15 7.57
CA TYR A 225 -2.40 3.01 6.79
C TYR A 225 -3.82 3.21 6.22
N ARG A 226 -4.46 4.34 6.49
CA ARG A 226 -5.71 4.70 5.79
C ARG A 226 -5.44 5.12 4.36
N PHE A 227 -4.23 5.61 4.09
CA PHE A 227 -3.84 6.09 2.76
C PHE A 227 -3.06 5.06 1.94
N ASP A 228 -2.06 4.42 2.53
CA ASP A 228 -1.19 3.47 1.85
C ASP A 228 -0.79 2.32 2.78
N THR A 229 -0.61 1.14 2.23
CA THR A 229 0.08 0.04 2.89
C THR A 229 1.29 -0.33 2.07
N PRO A 230 2.50 -0.05 2.56
CA PRO A 230 3.73 -0.43 1.89
C PRO A 230 3.75 -1.91 1.58
N THR A 231 4.12 -2.25 0.35
CA THR A 231 3.91 -3.60 -0.16
C THR A 231 5.09 -4.02 -1.04
N ILE A 232 5.44 -5.31 -0.97
CA ILE A 232 6.22 -6.01 -1.99
C ILE A 232 5.43 -7.20 -2.53
N GLY A 233 5.82 -7.70 -3.69
CA GLY A 233 5.22 -8.90 -4.29
C GLY A 233 6.22 -9.66 -5.14
N PRO A 234 5.79 -10.73 -5.84
CA PRO A 234 6.65 -11.55 -6.70
C PRO A 234 7.45 -10.74 -7.74
N GLU A 235 6.89 -9.63 -8.24
CA GLU A 235 7.59 -8.75 -9.19
C GLU A 235 8.82 -8.10 -8.55
N THR A 236 8.70 -7.56 -7.32
CA THR A 236 9.83 -6.96 -6.60
C THR A 236 10.88 -8.00 -6.24
N VAL A 237 10.45 -9.20 -5.81
CA VAL A 237 11.35 -10.32 -5.54
C VAL A 237 12.08 -10.75 -6.81
N SER A 238 11.39 -10.86 -7.95
CA SER A 238 11.99 -11.18 -9.23
C SER A 238 13.02 -10.13 -9.68
N ALA A 239 12.74 -8.84 -9.44
CA ALA A 239 13.71 -7.78 -9.73
C ALA A 239 14.96 -7.88 -8.84
N ALA A 240 14.80 -8.19 -7.55
CA ALA A 240 15.91 -8.43 -6.63
C ALA A 240 16.77 -9.63 -7.08
N VAL A 241 16.13 -10.73 -7.44
CA VAL A 241 16.79 -11.95 -7.97
C VAL A 241 17.54 -11.66 -9.26
N ALA A 242 16.90 -10.99 -10.22
CA ALA A 242 17.52 -10.65 -11.50
C ALA A 242 18.78 -9.77 -11.33
N GLY A 243 18.78 -8.91 -10.29
CA GLY A 243 19.95 -8.09 -9.93
C GLY A 243 20.97 -8.81 -9.04
N GLY A 244 20.78 -10.09 -8.71
CA GLY A 244 21.71 -10.87 -7.88
C GLY A 244 21.73 -10.44 -6.42
N ALA A 245 20.64 -9.88 -5.87
CA ALA A 245 20.55 -9.53 -4.47
C ALA A 245 20.67 -10.77 -3.57
N ALA A 246 21.32 -10.62 -2.43
CA ALA A 246 21.42 -11.68 -1.42
C ALA A 246 20.22 -11.65 -0.45
N VAL A 247 19.68 -10.47 -0.17
CA VAL A 247 18.62 -10.26 0.83
C VAL A 247 17.56 -9.28 0.31
N LEU A 248 16.30 -9.62 0.56
CA LEU A 248 15.17 -8.67 0.55
C LEU A 248 14.46 -8.77 1.90
N ALA A 249 14.64 -7.77 2.73
CA ALA A 249 14.03 -7.65 4.04
C ALA A 249 12.94 -6.58 4.05
N VAL A 250 11.84 -6.85 4.75
CA VAL A 250 10.75 -5.90 4.97
C VAL A 250 10.50 -5.70 6.46
N GLU A 251 9.97 -4.55 6.86
CA GLU A 251 9.61 -4.28 8.24
C GLU A 251 8.40 -5.13 8.68
N ALA A 252 8.59 -5.95 9.71
CA ALA A 252 7.58 -6.85 10.25
C ALA A 252 6.38 -6.08 10.84
N GLY A 253 5.18 -6.60 10.64
CA GLY A 253 3.92 -5.99 11.10
C GLY A 253 3.57 -4.67 10.40
N ARG A 254 4.37 -4.24 9.40
CA ARG A 254 4.23 -2.91 8.79
C ARG A 254 4.22 -2.90 7.27
N VAL A 255 4.90 -3.83 6.62
CA VAL A 255 4.98 -3.98 5.16
C VAL A 255 4.31 -5.27 4.74
N ALA A 256 3.41 -5.20 3.76
CA ALA A 256 2.72 -6.37 3.22
C ALA A 256 3.59 -7.14 2.21
N ILE A 257 3.47 -8.46 2.21
CA ILE A 257 4.06 -9.37 1.21
C ILE A 257 2.92 -10.04 0.44
N LEU A 258 2.68 -9.59 -0.79
CA LEU A 258 1.67 -10.14 -1.67
C LEU A 258 2.12 -11.49 -2.21
N ASP A 259 1.17 -12.43 -2.33
CA ASP A 259 1.44 -13.79 -2.78
C ASP A 259 2.75 -14.34 -2.20
N ARG A 260 2.80 -14.37 -0.87
CA ARG A 260 4.01 -14.77 -0.13
C ARG A 260 4.56 -16.12 -0.56
N GLN A 261 3.69 -17.06 -0.96
CA GLN A 261 4.14 -18.37 -1.44
C GLN A 261 4.85 -18.27 -2.79
N ALA A 262 4.33 -17.49 -3.74
CA ALA A 262 5.00 -17.27 -5.01
C ALA A 262 6.30 -16.48 -4.81
N ALA A 263 6.30 -15.45 -3.99
CA ALA A 263 7.49 -14.68 -3.61
C ALA A 263 8.59 -15.57 -3.01
N ALA A 264 8.22 -16.44 -2.07
CA ALA A 264 9.15 -17.39 -1.45
C ALA A 264 9.72 -18.39 -2.46
N ARG A 265 8.89 -18.95 -3.36
CA ARG A 265 9.39 -19.85 -4.42
C ARG A 265 10.42 -19.18 -5.34
N VAL A 266 10.18 -17.93 -5.73
CA VAL A 266 11.13 -17.16 -6.54
C VAL A 266 12.43 -16.94 -5.78
N ALA A 267 12.36 -16.55 -4.52
CA ALA A 267 13.52 -16.34 -3.64
C ALA A 267 14.33 -17.64 -3.47
N ASP A 268 13.65 -18.76 -3.17
CA ASP A 268 14.27 -20.07 -2.95
C ASP A 268 15.04 -20.56 -4.19
N THR A 269 14.49 -20.37 -5.38
CA THR A 269 15.13 -20.80 -6.63
C THR A 269 16.47 -20.10 -6.87
N ALA A 270 16.60 -18.86 -6.42
CA ALA A 270 17.78 -18.03 -6.61
C ALA A 270 18.69 -17.94 -5.38
N GLY A 271 18.33 -18.57 -4.26
CA GLY A 271 19.08 -18.45 -3.00
C GLY A 271 19.03 -17.06 -2.39
N LEU A 272 17.95 -16.30 -2.62
CA LEU A 272 17.71 -15.01 -1.98
C LEU A 272 17.10 -15.23 -0.59
N SER A 273 17.57 -14.51 0.42
CA SER A 273 16.89 -14.44 1.72
C SER A 273 15.73 -13.47 1.66
N LEU A 274 14.49 -13.97 1.77
CA LEU A 274 13.28 -13.17 1.89
C LEU A 274 12.77 -13.25 3.33
N LEU A 275 12.68 -12.10 4.03
CA LEU A 275 12.33 -12.08 5.44
C LEU A 275 11.59 -10.81 5.85
N SER A 276 10.86 -10.90 6.95
CA SER A 276 10.33 -9.75 7.68
C SER A 276 11.06 -9.60 9.02
N VAL A 277 11.48 -8.37 9.34
CA VAL A 277 12.35 -8.06 10.48
C VAL A 277 11.77 -6.99 11.38
N SER A 278 12.03 -7.10 12.68
CA SER A 278 11.75 -6.07 13.69
C SER A 278 13.04 -5.64 14.36
N ASP A 279 12.98 -4.58 15.20
CA ASP A 279 14.14 -4.10 15.96
C ASP A 279 14.70 -5.15 16.96
N ALA A 280 13.90 -6.15 17.29
CA ALA A 280 14.23 -7.16 18.31
C ALA A 280 14.83 -8.45 17.71
N GLY A 281 14.99 -8.54 16.40
CA GLY A 281 15.41 -9.78 15.73
C GLY A 281 16.70 -9.65 14.97
#